data_588da85253c20643b82048ec0706404c
#
_entry.id   588da85253c20643b82048ec0706404c
#
_cell.length_a   1.000
_cell.length_b   1.000
_cell.length_c   1.000
_cell.angle_alpha   90.00
_cell.angle_beta   90.00
_cell.angle_gamma   90.00
#
_symmetry.space_group_name_H-M   'P 1'
#
loop_
_entity.id
_entity.type
_entity.pdbx_description
1 polymer ?
#
loop_
_entity_poly.entity_id
_entity_poly.type
_entity_poly.pdbx_seq_one_letter_code
_entity_poly.pdbx_strand_id
1 'polypeptide(L)'
;MDVIRQHGYQLGIFASSPIYRLVDLDRTAFAHVPNLRMESSSGDGSSGRDRVLTDEWINWLGKRGPSNPFFGFLYYNAAVSVEPPLDYHPTIPAPVRASEQLRSRNTLYLTAVHYVDSLLGRVLDDLERRKLLNQTIVIVTSDHGIEFDESGLGFKGHGTAYSEEQMRTPLVVRWPGRSPGHVARRTSHNDIAPTLLTELFGCANPPSDYASGSSLFSEAQWSWLVVASYREFAVVEPERVTVVFPAGYEVRGQDYRLSRTQTPPRDALRAAMQEMSRFYR
;
A
#
# COMPACT_ATOMS: atom_id res chain seq x y z
N MET A 1 13.83 7.17 -4.09
CA MET A 1 13.58 8.44 -4.84
C MET A 1 14.79 8.96 -5.61
N ASP A 2 16.02 8.74 -5.13
CA ASP A 2 17.22 9.28 -5.78
C ASP A 2 17.43 8.81 -7.24
N VAL A 3 17.23 7.52 -7.49
CA VAL A 3 17.31 6.95 -8.86
C VAL A 3 16.32 7.65 -9.80
N ILE A 4 15.07 7.83 -9.38
CA ILE A 4 14.03 8.52 -10.16
C ILE A 4 14.47 9.95 -10.50
N ARG A 5 15.01 10.68 -9.51
CA ARG A 5 15.51 12.04 -9.71
C ARG A 5 16.73 12.09 -10.65
N GLN A 6 17.68 11.18 -10.49
CA GLN A 6 18.87 11.08 -11.35
C GLN A 6 18.50 10.85 -12.83
N HIS A 7 17.37 10.19 -13.08
CA HIS A 7 16.82 10.00 -14.43
C HIS A 7 15.94 11.17 -14.91
N GLY A 8 15.98 12.31 -14.22
CA GLY A 8 15.33 13.55 -14.66
C GLY A 8 13.81 13.60 -14.47
N TYR A 9 13.25 12.71 -13.64
CA TYR A 9 11.81 12.72 -13.36
C TYR A 9 11.42 13.95 -12.53
N GLN A 10 10.36 14.62 -12.93
CA GLN A 10 9.68 15.60 -12.09
C GLN A 10 8.81 14.87 -11.05
N LEU A 11 8.88 15.33 -9.80
CA LEU A 11 8.19 14.69 -8.69
C LEU A 11 6.93 15.46 -8.29
N GLY A 12 5.79 14.80 -8.30
CA GLY A 12 4.52 15.27 -7.77
C GLY A 12 4.08 14.39 -6.60
N ILE A 13 4.19 14.90 -5.37
CA ILE A 13 3.83 14.17 -4.15
C ILE A 13 2.69 14.91 -3.47
N PHE A 14 1.53 14.25 -3.37
CA PHE A 14 0.29 14.82 -2.85
C PHE A 14 -0.30 13.88 -1.81
N ALA A 15 -0.66 14.41 -0.67
CA ALA A 15 -1.26 13.65 0.42
C ALA A 15 -2.46 14.40 0.99
N SER A 16 -3.54 13.69 1.26
CA SER A 16 -4.72 14.21 1.94
C SER A 16 -4.68 14.00 3.47
N SER A 17 -3.61 13.41 3.97
CA SER A 17 -3.35 13.14 5.39
C SER A 17 -1.90 13.46 5.74
N PRO A 18 -1.58 13.83 7.00
CA PRO A 18 -0.22 14.16 7.42
C PRO A 18 0.67 12.92 7.56
N ILE A 19 1.03 12.30 6.44
CA ILE A 19 1.82 11.06 6.37
C ILE A 19 3.27 11.22 6.86
N TYR A 20 3.77 12.45 6.98
CA TYR A 20 5.17 12.67 7.32
C TYR A 20 5.48 12.45 8.80
N ARG A 21 4.60 12.90 9.69
CA ARG A 21 4.83 12.82 11.14
C ARG A 21 4.49 11.46 11.75
N LEU A 22 3.59 10.70 11.13
CA LEU A 22 3.10 9.44 11.69
C LEU A 22 3.90 8.24 11.16
N VAL A 23 4.40 8.32 9.93
CA VAL A 23 5.09 7.22 9.24
C VAL A 23 6.46 7.63 8.70
N ASP A 24 6.98 8.79 9.09
CA ASP A 24 8.32 9.32 8.78
C ASP A 24 8.71 9.24 7.28
N LEU A 25 7.76 9.42 6.36
CA LEU A 25 8.06 9.35 4.92
C LEU A 25 9.00 10.48 4.47
N ASP A 26 8.99 11.62 5.15
CA ASP A 26 9.94 12.73 4.95
C ASP A 26 11.38 12.36 5.29
N ARG A 27 11.57 11.40 6.20
CA ARG A 27 12.89 10.92 6.66
C ARG A 27 13.32 9.62 5.99
N THR A 28 12.42 8.97 5.27
CA THR A 28 12.64 7.67 4.64
C THR A 28 12.47 7.77 3.11
N ALA A 29 11.33 7.41 2.57
CA ALA A 29 11.10 7.34 1.14
C ALA A 29 11.31 8.69 0.40
N PHE A 30 11.00 9.81 1.05
CA PHE A 30 11.08 11.16 0.48
C PHE A 30 12.20 12.04 1.10
N ALA A 31 13.11 11.46 1.89
CA ALA A 31 14.17 12.19 2.59
C ALA A 31 14.99 13.14 1.69
N HIS A 32 15.19 12.77 0.44
CA HIS A 32 15.97 13.55 -0.51
C HIS A 32 15.12 14.27 -1.58
N VAL A 33 13.81 14.37 -1.35
CA VAL A 33 12.93 15.12 -2.25
C VAL A 33 13.05 16.62 -1.95
N PRO A 34 13.54 17.43 -2.90
CA PRO A 34 13.66 18.86 -2.66
C PRO A 34 12.29 19.52 -2.58
N ASN A 35 12.13 20.47 -1.68
CA ASN A 35 10.89 21.22 -1.49
C ASN A 35 9.66 20.32 -1.30
N LEU A 36 9.84 19.22 -0.57
CA LEU A 36 8.75 18.32 -0.23
C LEU A 36 7.65 19.12 0.49
N ARG A 37 6.43 19.06 -0.05
CA ARG A 37 5.28 19.68 0.58
C ARG A 37 4.88 18.87 1.83
N MET A 38 5.02 19.47 3.00
CA MET A 38 4.73 18.83 4.29
C MET A 38 3.25 18.94 4.69
N GLU A 39 2.50 19.85 4.09
CA GLU A 39 1.08 20.05 4.33
C GLU A 39 0.25 19.08 3.48
N SER A 40 -0.78 18.52 4.10
CA SER A 40 -1.82 17.81 3.36
C SER A 40 -2.70 18.77 2.56
N SER A 41 -3.37 18.24 1.56
CA SER A 41 -4.35 19.00 0.76
C SER A 41 -5.44 19.58 1.66
N SER A 42 -5.92 20.77 1.34
CA SER A 42 -7.02 21.42 2.05
C SER A 42 -8.35 20.74 1.75
N GLY A 43 -9.37 20.99 2.55
CA GLY A 43 -10.74 20.48 2.30
C GLY A 43 -11.44 20.03 3.56
N ASP A 44 -12.76 19.94 3.49
CA ASP A 44 -13.60 19.52 4.60
C ASP A 44 -13.64 17.99 4.67
N GLY A 45 -13.22 17.44 5.81
CA GLY A 45 -13.11 15.99 6.01
C GLY A 45 -12.09 15.32 5.08
N SER A 46 -11.98 14.02 5.18
CA SER A 46 -11.02 13.24 4.39
C SER A 46 -11.40 13.20 2.91
N SER A 47 -12.68 13.03 2.60
CA SER A 47 -13.17 12.99 1.21
C SER A 47 -13.01 14.34 0.49
N GLY A 48 -13.21 15.47 1.19
CA GLY A 48 -12.96 16.80 0.63
C GLY A 48 -11.49 17.01 0.30
N ARG A 49 -10.60 16.61 1.19
CA ARG A 49 -9.14 16.65 0.94
C ARG A 49 -8.71 15.74 -0.21
N ASP A 50 -9.27 14.54 -0.33
CA ASP A 50 -9.00 13.62 -1.44
C ASP A 50 -9.39 14.23 -2.79
N ARG A 51 -10.52 14.92 -2.85
CA ARG A 51 -10.94 15.64 -4.05
C ARG A 51 -9.97 16.76 -4.42
N VAL A 52 -9.60 17.59 -3.45
CA VAL A 52 -8.64 18.68 -3.67
C VAL A 52 -7.28 18.14 -4.09
N LEU A 53 -6.80 17.07 -3.48
CA LEU A 53 -5.58 16.37 -3.89
C LEU A 53 -5.62 15.98 -5.37
N THR A 54 -6.74 15.42 -5.81
CA THR A 54 -6.93 15.03 -7.22
C THR A 54 -6.87 16.24 -8.14
N ASP A 55 -7.51 17.35 -7.77
CA ASP A 55 -7.47 18.61 -8.54
C ASP A 55 -6.05 19.20 -8.58
N GLU A 56 -5.35 19.20 -7.46
CA GLU A 56 -3.95 19.65 -7.36
C GLU A 56 -3.04 18.82 -8.25
N TRP A 57 -3.19 17.48 -8.27
CA TRP A 57 -2.45 16.59 -9.14
C TRP A 57 -2.70 16.92 -10.62
N ILE A 58 -3.96 17.01 -11.04
CA ILE A 58 -4.35 17.30 -12.43
C ILE A 58 -3.77 18.67 -12.88
N ASN A 59 -3.82 19.66 -12.00
CA ASN A 59 -3.25 20.99 -12.25
C ASN A 59 -1.72 20.95 -12.35
N TRP A 60 -1.05 20.24 -11.45
CA TRP A 60 0.40 20.06 -11.47
C TRP A 60 0.86 19.36 -12.76
N LEU A 61 0.18 18.28 -13.13
CA LEU A 61 0.48 17.54 -14.36
C LEU A 61 0.29 18.41 -15.61
N GLY A 62 -0.70 19.31 -15.60
CA GLY A 62 -0.97 20.25 -16.67
C GLY A 62 0.09 21.35 -16.82
N LYS A 63 0.76 21.72 -15.73
CA LYS A 63 1.83 22.74 -15.73
C LYS A 63 3.20 22.16 -16.01
N ARG A 64 3.34 20.85 -16.02
CA ARG A 64 4.61 20.14 -16.27
C ARG A 64 5.08 20.36 -17.70
N GLY A 65 6.38 20.53 -17.88
CA GLY A 65 6.98 20.53 -19.21
C GLY A 65 6.74 19.19 -19.95
N PRO A 66 6.31 19.19 -21.21
CA PRO A 66 5.89 17.97 -21.91
C PRO A 66 7.00 16.93 -22.09
N SER A 67 8.25 17.38 -22.12
CA SER A 67 9.41 16.53 -22.43
C SER A 67 9.99 15.78 -21.24
N ASN A 68 9.61 16.11 -20.00
CA ASN A 68 10.20 15.48 -18.82
C ASN A 68 9.33 14.32 -18.31
N PRO A 69 9.94 13.18 -17.97
CA PRO A 69 9.21 12.13 -17.28
C PRO A 69 8.74 12.60 -15.90
N PHE A 70 7.75 11.96 -15.34
CA PHE A 70 7.23 12.31 -14.04
C PHE A 70 7.04 11.09 -13.14
N PHE A 71 7.10 11.33 -11.84
CA PHE A 71 6.65 10.42 -10.80
C PHE A 71 5.56 11.09 -10.00
N GLY A 72 4.42 10.45 -9.89
CA GLY A 72 3.28 10.87 -9.07
C GLY A 72 3.07 9.95 -7.88
N PHE A 73 2.90 10.53 -6.71
CA PHE A 73 2.45 9.83 -5.51
C PHE A 73 1.22 10.53 -4.96
N LEU A 74 0.09 9.84 -4.97
CA LEU A 74 -1.20 10.33 -4.51
C LEU A 74 -1.66 9.47 -3.34
N TYR A 75 -1.74 10.05 -2.15
CA TYR A 75 -2.15 9.37 -0.93
C TYR A 75 -3.55 9.82 -0.51
N TYR A 76 -4.51 8.96 -0.76
CA TYR A 76 -5.93 9.16 -0.41
C TYR A 76 -6.23 8.64 1.00
N ASN A 77 -7.13 9.31 1.73
CA ASN A 77 -7.40 9.01 3.14
C ASN A 77 -8.89 8.73 3.47
N ALA A 78 -9.83 9.00 2.56
CA ALA A 78 -11.26 8.83 2.85
C ALA A 78 -11.63 7.39 3.23
N ALA A 79 -10.98 6.39 2.63
CA ALA A 79 -11.24 4.99 2.92
C ALA A 79 -10.85 4.63 4.35
N VAL A 80 -9.65 4.97 4.82
CA VAL A 80 -9.18 4.66 6.18
C VAL A 80 -9.95 5.46 7.24
N SER A 81 -10.34 6.69 6.94
CA SER A 81 -11.19 7.51 7.82
C SER A 81 -12.64 7.05 7.84
N VAL A 82 -13.07 6.22 6.86
CA VAL A 82 -14.46 5.80 6.69
C VAL A 82 -15.39 7.02 6.52
N GLU A 83 -14.95 8.01 5.74
CA GLU A 83 -15.61 9.31 5.57
C GLU A 83 -15.92 9.58 4.07
N PRO A 84 -16.91 8.93 3.45
CA PRO A 84 -17.37 9.31 2.13
C PRO A 84 -18.07 10.69 2.18
N PRO A 85 -18.18 11.41 1.04
CA PRO A 85 -19.00 12.63 1.01
C PRO A 85 -20.46 12.32 1.38
N LEU A 86 -21.10 13.23 2.12
CA LEU A 86 -22.48 13.04 2.62
C LEU A 86 -23.53 12.90 1.51
N ASP A 87 -23.26 13.49 0.36
CA ASP A 87 -24.13 13.49 -0.84
C ASP A 87 -23.75 12.40 -1.85
N TYR A 88 -22.83 11.50 -1.50
CA TYR A 88 -22.34 10.44 -2.38
C TYR A 88 -23.01 9.11 -2.05
N HIS A 89 -23.95 8.69 -2.89
CA HIS A 89 -24.79 7.51 -2.67
C HIS A 89 -24.69 6.51 -3.85
N PRO A 90 -23.54 5.85 -4.05
CA PRO A 90 -23.40 4.86 -5.10
C PRO A 90 -24.15 3.58 -4.75
N THR A 91 -24.45 2.77 -5.76
CA THR A 91 -24.85 1.38 -5.54
C THR A 91 -23.60 0.56 -5.25
N ILE A 92 -23.45 0.07 -4.03
CA ILE A 92 -22.33 -0.77 -3.62
C ILE A 92 -22.82 -2.20 -3.27
N PRO A 93 -21.97 -3.22 -3.43
CA PRO A 93 -22.28 -4.57 -2.96
C PRO A 93 -22.56 -4.59 -1.46
N ALA A 94 -23.50 -5.45 -1.03
CA ALA A 94 -23.69 -5.67 0.39
C ALA A 94 -22.42 -6.24 1.04
N PRO A 95 -22.05 -5.81 2.27
CA PRO A 95 -20.90 -6.34 2.98
C PRO A 95 -21.09 -7.85 3.25
N VAL A 96 -20.12 -8.65 2.82
CA VAL A 96 -20.25 -10.11 2.79
C VAL A 96 -19.95 -10.75 4.16
N ARG A 97 -19.12 -10.13 5.01
CA ARG A 97 -18.59 -10.75 6.22
C ARG A 97 -18.49 -9.85 7.46
N ALA A 98 -18.90 -8.61 7.42
CA ALA A 98 -18.85 -7.76 8.61
C ALA A 98 -19.82 -8.28 9.70
N SER A 99 -19.41 -8.22 10.96
CA SER A 99 -20.32 -8.49 12.07
C SER A 99 -21.52 -7.53 12.01
N GLU A 100 -22.69 -7.95 12.53
CA GLU A 100 -23.90 -7.14 12.46
C GLU A 100 -23.71 -5.74 13.05
N GLN A 101 -22.94 -5.63 14.14
CA GLN A 101 -22.63 -4.39 14.83
C GLN A 101 -21.78 -3.43 13.98
N LEU A 102 -20.95 -3.96 13.08
CA LEU A 102 -20.03 -3.17 12.24
C LEU A 102 -20.52 -3.04 10.78
N ARG A 103 -21.67 -3.61 10.44
CA ARG A 103 -22.20 -3.60 9.07
C ARG A 103 -22.37 -2.20 8.50
N SER A 104 -22.94 -1.27 9.27
CA SER A 104 -23.11 0.13 8.85
C SER A 104 -21.78 0.81 8.60
N ARG A 105 -20.76 0.57 9.45
CA ARG A 105 -19.43 1.11 9.28
C ARG A 105 -18.72 0.51 8.08
N ASN A 106 -18.87 -0.79 7.84
CA ASN A 106 -18.37 -1.44 6.64
C ASN A 106 -19.02 -0.88 5.38
N THR A 107 -20.33 -0.60 5.39
CA THR A 107 -21.03 0.05 4.27
C THR A 107 -20.44 1.43 3.98
N LEU A 108 -20.18 2.25 5.00
CA LEU A 108 -19.54 3.56 4.82
C LEU A 108 -18.11 3.40 4.25
N TYR A 109 -17.36 2.40 4.72
CA TYR A 109 -16.05 2.10 4.17
C TYR A 109 -16.11 1.76 2.68
N LEU A 110 -17.00 0.86 2.28
CA LEU A 110 -17.18 0.49 0.87
C LEU A 110 -17.61 1.70 0.01
N THR A 111 -18.45 2.57 0.57
CA THR A 111 -18.83 3.85 -0.08
C THR A 111 -17.62 4.76 -0.25
N ALA A 112 -16.75 4.87 0.77
CA ALA A 112 -15.55 5.68 0.70
C ALA A 112 -14.52 5.09 -0.31
N VAL A 113 -14.37 3.76 -0.36
CA VAL A 113 -13.53 3.09 -1.38
C VAL A 113 -14.05 3.38 -2.77
N HIS A 114 -15.36 3.26 -3.00
CA HIS A 114 -15.99 3.58 -4.29
C HIS A 114 -15.77 5.07 -4.67
N TYR A 115 -15.81 5.96 -3.68
CA TYR A 115 -15.53 7.37 -3.91
C TYR A 115 -14.06 7.59 -4.35
N VAL A 116 -13.11 6.99 -3.65
CA VAL A 116 -11.68 7.05 -4.02
C VAL A 116 -11.45 6.46 -5.41
N ASP A 117 -12.11 5.36 -5.76
CA ASP A 117 -12.06 4.78 -7.11
C ASP A 117 -12.57 5.77 -8.17
N SER A 118 -13.63 6.54 -7.88
CA SER A 118 -14.11 7.59 -8.79
C SER A 118 -13.09 8.73 -8.98
N LEU A 119 -12.33 9.08 -7.95
CA LEU A 119 -11.23 10.04 -8.05
C LEU A 119 -10.05 9.50 -8.86
N LEU A 120 -9.72 8.22 -8.68
CA LEU A 120 -8.74 7.53 -9.53
C LEU A 120 -9.19 7.53 -11.00
N GLY A 121 -10.47 7.29 -11.27
CA GLY A 121 -11.05 7.44 -12.61
C GLY A 121 -10.72 8.79 -13.23
N ARG A 122 -10.90 9.88 -12.49
CA ARG A 122 -10.55 11.24 -12.96
C ARG A 122 -9.05 11.39 -13.30
N VAL A 123 -8.17 10.76 -12.51
CA VAL A 123 -6.72 10.75 -12.78
C VAL A 123 -6.42 10.01 -14.09
N LEU A 124 -7.02 8.85 -14.29
CA LEU A 124 -6.84 8.04 -15.50
C LEU A 124 -7.38 8.75 -16.74
N ASP A 125 -8.56 9.35 -16.65
CA ASP A 125 -9.18 10.16 -17.73
C ASP A 125 -8.31 11.34 -18.12
N ASP A 126 -7.67 12.01 -17.14
CA ASP A 126 -6.76 13.13 -17.42
C ASP A 126 -5.48 12.64 -18.13
N LEU A 127 -4.91 11.51 -17.70
CA LEU A 127 -3.76 10.88 -18.36
C LEU A 127 -4.11 10.46 -19.80
N GLU A 128 -5.30 9.92 -20.02
CA GLU A 128 -5.75 9.51 -21.35
C GLU A 128 -5.97 10.71 -22.26
N ARG A 129 -6.67 11.75 -21.78
CA ARG A 129 -6.89 13.01 -22.50
C ARG A 129 -5.59 13.68 -22.93
N ARG A 130 -4.55 13.59 -22.08
CA ARG A 130 -3.21 14.10 -22.38
C ARG A 130 -2.37 13.14 -23.23
N LYS A 131 -2.88 11.96 -23.58
CA LYS A 131 -2.15 10.90 -24.30
C LYS A 131 -0.92 10.37 -23.52
N LEU A 132 -0.94 10.48 -22.22
CA LEU A 132 0.12 10.00 -21.32
C LEU A 132 -0.12 8.59 -20.80
N LEU A 133 -1.37 8.11 -20.77
CA LEU A 133 -1.72 6.83 -20.16
C LEU A 133 -0.95 5.65 -20.75
N ASN A 134 -0.68 5.66 -22.07
CA ASN A 134 0.07 4.60 -22.75
C ASN A 134 1.59 4.67 -22.52
N GLN A 135 2.06 5.67 -21.80
CA GLN A 135 3.47 5.87 -21.44
C GLN A 135 3.66 5.93 -19.92
N THR A 136 2.59 5.67 -19.14
CA THR A 136 2.60 5.77 -17.68
C THR A 136 2.36 4.41 -17.06
N ILE A 137 3.27 4.00 -16.18
CA ILE A 137 3.04 2.89 -15.26
C ILE A 137 2.13 3.44 -14.15
N VAL A 138 0.98 2.79 -13.94
CA VAL A 138 0.06 3.14 -12.84
C VAL A 138 0.04 1.99 -11.86
N ILE A 139 0.35 2.28 -10.59
CA ILE A 139 0.31 1.32 -9.49
C ILE A 139 -0.76 1.79 -8.51
N VAL A 140 -1.75 0.96 -8.26
CA VAL A 140 -2.81 1.20 -7.28
C VAL A 140 -2.69 0.15 -6.19
N THR A 141 -2.52 0.62 -4.96
CA THR A 141 -2.40 -0.23 -3.77
C THR A 141 -2.89 0.52 -2.53
N SER A 142 -2.98 -0.16 -1.41
CA SER A 142 -3.12 0.45 -0.08
C SER A 142 -1.93 0.02 0.80
N ASP A 143 -1.66 0.76 1.86
CA ASP A 143 -0.62 0.44 2.84
C ASP A 143 -1.02 -0.76 3.72
N HIS A 144 -2.30 -0.87 4.08
CA HIS A 144 -2.89 -1.97 4.87
C HIS A 144 -4.38 -2.12 4.53
N GLY A 145 -5.00 -3.17 5.05
CA GLY A 145 -6.45 -3.37 5.03
C GLY A 145 -7.12 -2.86 6.31
N ILE A 146 -8.45 -3.01 6.38
CA ILE A 146 -9.26 -2.68 7.55
C ILE A 146 -10.18 -3.87 7.86
N GLU A 147 -10.19 -4.30 9.12
CA GLU A 147 -11.02 -5.39 9.63
C GLU A 147 -12.29 -4.87 10.30
N PHE A 148 -13.41 -5.54 10.04
CA PHE A 148 -14.72 -5.28 10.61
C PHE A 148 -15.24 -6.50 11.37
N ASP A 149 -14.36 -7.20 12.09
CA ASP A 149 -14.64 -8.43 12.84
C ASP A 149 -15.18 -9.55 11.95
N GLU A 150 -14.66 -9.68 10.72
CA GLU A 150 -15.07 -10.71 9.77
C GLU A 150 -14.80 -12.12 10.28
N SER A 151 -13.74 -12.28 11.07
CA SER A 151 -13.35 -13.54 11.72
C SER A 151 -14.20 -13.89 12.94
N GLY A 152 -14.95 -12.94 13.52
CA GLY A 152 -15.65 -13.08 14.80
C GLY A 152 -14.71 -13.20 16.00
N LEU A 153 -13.46 -12.74 15.89
CA LEU A 153 -12.46 -12.79 16.95
C LEU A 153 -12.35 -11.47 17.73
N GLY A 154 -13.19 -10.48 17.40
CA GLY A 154 -13.23 -9.18 18.05
C GLY A 154 -12.21 -8.16 17.53
N PHE A 155 -11.45 -8.49 16.47
CA PHE A 155 -10.52 -7.55 15.85
C PHE A 155 -11.25 -6.56 14.95
N LYS A 156 -10.82 -5.30 14.96
CA LYS A 156 -11.41 -4.24 14.16
C LYS A 156 -10.42 -3.10 13.95
N GLY A 157 -10.57 -2.42 12.80
CA GLY A 157 -9.65 -1.36 12.38
C GLY A 157 -8.40 -1.92 11.70
N HIS A 158 -7.26 -1.31 11.95
CA HIS A 158 -5.97 -1.72 11.41
C HIS A 158 -4.89 -1.68 12.50
N GLY A 159 -3.78 -2.41 12.30
CA GLY A 159 -2.66 -2.47 13.25
C GLY A 159 -3.01 -3.14 14.59
N THR A 160 -4.13 -3.86 14.66
CA THR A 160 -4.61 -4.56 15.86
C THR A 160 -4.45 -6.08 15.76
N ALA A 161 -4.22 -6.58 14.56
CA ALA A 161 -4.03 -8.00 14.26
C ALA A 161 -3.21 -8.17 12.98
N TYR A 162 -2.69 -9.38 12.78
CA TYR A 162 -2.06 -9.80 11.52
C TYR A 162 -3.00 -10.78 10.79
N SER A 163 -4.28 -10.42 10.75
CA SER A 163 -5.31 -11.13 10.00
C SER A 163 -5.19 -10.85 8.50
N GLU A 164 -5.79 -11.70 7.67
CA GLU A 164 -5.82 -11.50 6.23
C GLU A 164 -6.47 -10.14 5.88
N GLU A 165 -7.52 -9.75 6.59
CA GLU A 165 -8.27 -8.51 6.40
C GLU A 165 -7.42 -7.24 6.63
N GLN A 166 -6.45 -7.31 7.54
CA GLN A 166 -5.57 -6.19 7.83
C GLN A 166 -4.29 -6.19 6.99
N MET A 167 -3.80 -7.37 6.56
CA MET A 167 -2.53 -7.49 5.84
C MET A 167 -2.68 -7.54 4.33
N ARG A 168 -3.78 -8.12 3.81
CA ARG A 168 -3.96 -8.30 2.38
C ARG A 168 -4.46 -7.01 1.74
N THR A 169 -3.62 -6.44 0.89
CA THR A 169 -3.90 -5.22 0.15
C THR A 169 -4.11 -5.51 -1.33
N PRO A 170 -4.94 -4.73 -2.03
CA PRO A 170 -5.00 -4.81 -3.48
C PRO A 170 -3.67 -4.35 -4.08
N LEU A 171 -3.26 -4.96 -5.19
CA LEU A 171 -2.17 -4.46 -6.02
C LEU A 171 -2.59 -4.58 -7.48
N VAL A 172 -2.86 -3.45 -8.10
CA VAL A 172 -3.19 -3.38 -9.53
C VAL A 172 -2.09 -2.58 -10.23
N VAL A 173 -1.47 -3.19 -11.22
CA VAL A 173 -0.39 -2.58 -11.98
C VAL A 173 -0.75 -2.51 -13.46
N ARG A 174 -0.89 -1.30 -13.97
CA ARG A 174 -0.90 -1.05 -15.41
C ARG A 174 0.52 -0.77 -15.86
N TRP A 175 1.05 -1.63 -16.72
CA TRP A 175 2.39 -1.47 -17.27
C TRP A 175 2.31 -1.39 -18.80
N PRO A 176 2.67 -0.26 -19.41
CA PRO A 176 2.63 -0.10 -20.87
C PRO A 176 3.43 -1.20 -21.58
N GLY A 177 2.82 -1.80 -22.63
CA GLY A 177 3.45 -2.86 -23.41
C GLY A 177 3.38 -4.26 -22.80
N ARG A 178 2.84 -4.42 -21.57
CA ARG A 178 2.59 -5.76 -20.99
C ARG A 178 1.13 -6.17 -21.18
N SER A 179 0.94 -7.44 -21.49
CA SER A 179 -0.41 -8.03 -21.59
C SER A 179 -1.07 -8.13 -20.22
N PRO A 180 -2.40 -7.99 -20.14
CA PRO A 180 -3.13 -8.23 -18.91
C PRO A 180 -2.91 -9.67 -18.40
N GLY A 181 -2.83 -9.81 -17.10
CA GLY A 181 -2.63 -11.10 -16.44
C GLY A 181 -2.92 -11.02 -14.94
N HIS A 182 -2.88 -12.17 -14.29
CA HIS A 182 -3.06 -12.29 -12.86
C HIS A 182 -1.85 -13.00 -12.25
N VAL A 183 -1.27 -12.39 -11.22
CA VAL A 183 -0.16 -12.96 -10.45
C VAL A 183 -0.75 -13.62 -9.20
N ALA A 184 -0.83 -14.95 -9.21
CA ALA A 184 -1.43 -15.73 -8.12
C ALA A 184 -0.46 -15.98 -6.94
N ARG A 185 0.84 -15.77 -7.15
CA ARG A 185 1.84 -15.94 -6.09
C ARG A 185 1.73 -14.85 -5.03
N ARG A 186 2.20 -15.14 -3.83
CA ARG A 186 2.30 -14.14 -2.76
C ARG A 186 3.29 -13.05 -3.14
N THR A 187 2.88 -11.80 -3.00
CA THR A 187 3.68 -10.59 -3.25
C THR A 187 3.62 -9.67 -2.02
N SER A 188 4.52 -8.70 -1.96
CA SER A 188 4.50 -7.68 -0.91
C SER A 188 4.88 -6.30 -1.48
N HIS A 189 4.67 -5.23 -0.70
CA HIS A 189 5.11 -3.88 -1.06
C HIS A 189 6.62 -3.80 -1.31
N ASN A 190 7.40 -4.68 -0.68
CA ASN A 190 8.86 -4.76 -0.88
C ASN A 190 9.23 -5.15 -2.32
N ASP A 191 8.29 -5.68 -3.10
CA ASP A 191 8.50 -6.06 -4.51
C ASP A 191 8.39 -4.87 -5.47
N ILE A 192 7.78 -3.75 -5.06
CA ILE A 192 7.56 -2.60 -5.95
C ILE A 192 8.87 -1.94 -6.35
N ALA A 193 9.74 -1.64 -5.39
CA ALA A 193 11.02 -0.99 -5.68
C ALA A 193 11.95 -1.85 -6.56
N PRO A 194 12.18 -3.15 -6.29
CA PRO A 194 12.94 -4.02 -7.18
C PRO A 194 12.35 -4.09 -8.59
N THR A 195 11.01 -4.15 -8.70
CA THR A 195 10.35 -4.15 -10.01
C THR A 195 10.68 -2.89 -10.81
N LEU A 196 10.53 -1.72 -10.20
CA LEU A 196 10.83 -0.46 -10.88
C LEU A 196 12.32 -0.35 -11.22
N LEU A 197 13.21 -0.71 -10.31
CA LEU A 197 14.65 -0.63 -10.52
C LEU A 197 15.11 -1.56 -11.65
N THR A 198 14.62 -2.79 -11.68
CA THR A 198 15.00 -3.77 -12.70
C THR A 198 14.35 -3.47 -14.06
N GLU A 199 13.02 -3.29 -14.06
CA GLU A 199 12.24 -3.27 -15.30
C GLU A 199 12.20 -1.89 -15.98
N LEU A 200 12.30 -0.81 -15.20
CA LEU A 200 12.23 0.56 -15.71
C LEU A 200 13.62 1.19 -15.84
N PHE A 201 14.52 0.93 -14.90
CA PHE A 201 15.84 1.56 -14.85
C PHE A 201 16.99 0.62 -15.24
N GLY A 202 16.71 -0.66 -15.53
CA GLY A 202 17.72 -1.64 -15.98
C GLY A 202 18.78 -1.96 -14.91
N CYS A 203 18.44 -1.88 -13.62
CA CYS A 203 19.35 -2.25 -12.54
C CYS A 203 19.77 -3.71 -12.66
N ALA A 204 21.05 -3.97 -12.85
CA ALA A 204 21.62 -5.32 -12.99
C ALA A 204 22.03 -5.95 -11.65
N ASN A 205 22.07 -5.18 -10.57
CA ASN A 205 22.36 -5.72 -9.25
C ASN A 205 21.24 -6.67 -8.80
N PRO A 206 21.57 -7.78 -8.12
CA PRO A 206 20.54 -8.65 -7.55
C PRO A 206 19.70 -7.86 -6.53
N PRO A 207 18.36 -8.03 -6.54
CA PRO A 207 17.47 -7.32 -5.59
C PRO A 207 17.90 -7.46 -4.13
N SER A 208 18.48 -8.60 -3.74
CA SER A 208 19.01 -8.83 -2.40
C SER A 208 20.06 -7.83 -1.93
N ASP A 209 20.71 -7.07 -2.81
CA ASP A 209 21.70 -6.07 -2.42
C ASP A 209 21.08 -4.80 -1.84
N TYR A 210 19.81 -4.50 -2.19
CA TYR A 210 19.18 -3.23 -1.88
C TYR A 210 17.72 -3.31 -1.42
N ALA A 211 17.11 -4.48 -1.46
CA ALA A 211 15.71 -4.67 -1.07
C ALA A 211 15.47 -6.04 -0.45
N SER A 212 14.42 -6.18 0.33
CA SER A 212 13.92 -7.46 0.84
C SER A 212 12.97 -8.13 -0.16
N GLY A 213 12.56 -7.44 -1.21
CA GLY A 213 11.65 -7.93 -2.24
C GLY A 213 12.35 -8.43 -3.51
N SER A 214 11.54 -8.87 -4.45
CA SER A 214 11.95 -9.28 -5.79
C SER A 214 11.04 -8.64 -6.84
N SER A 215 11.44 -8.65 -8.14
CA SER A 215 10.55 -8.13 -9.17
C SER A 215 9.20 -8.87 -9.16
N LEU A 216 8.09 -8.11 -9.27
CA LEU A 216 6.73 -8.64 -9.45
C LEU A 216 6.61 -9.56 -10.67
N PHE A 217 7.52 -9.44 -11.63
CA PHE A 217 7.56 -10.25 -12.84
C PHE A 217 8.53 -11.45 -12.76
N SER A 218 9.18 -11.66 -11.62
CA SER A 218 10.01 -12.83 -11.38
C SER A 218 9.18 -14.02 -10.89
N GLU A 219 9.75 -15.23 -11.00
CA GLU A 219 9.16 -16.47 -10.46
C GLU A 219 9.44 -16.66 -8.96
N ALA A 220 10.11 -15.69 -8.31
CA ALA A 220 10.45 -15.78 -6.90
C ALA A 220 9.19 -15.91 -6.05
N GLN A 221 9.25 -16.78 -5.05
CA GLN A 221 8.15 -17.03 -4.12
C GLN A 221 8.57 -16.74 -2.69
N TRP A 222 7.67 -16.12 -1.95
CA TRP A 222 7.83 -15.89 -0.53
C TRP A 222 7.47 -17.14 0.27
N SER A 223 8.42 -17.71 0.98
CA SER A 223 8.16 -18.75 1.99
C SER A 223 7.68 -18.16 3.31
N TRP A 224 8.08 -16.94 3.60
CA TRP A 224 7.62 -16.14 4.73
C TRP A 224 7.70 -14.64 4.40
N LEU A 225 6.92 -13.82 5.10
CA LEU A 225 6.96 -12.37 5.06
C LEU A 225 7.06 -11.83 6.48
N VAL A 226 7.71 -10.69 6.64
CA VAL A 226 7.67 -9.92 7.90
C VAL A 226 6.67 -8.79 7.75
N VAL A 227 5.75 -8.71 8.70
CA VAL A 227 4.80 -7.60 8.85
C VAL A 227 4.97 -7.04 10.26
N ALA A 228 4.99 -5.74 10.40
CA ALA A 228 5.20 -5.08 11.68
C ALA A 228 4.06 -4.14 12.04
N SER A 229 3.83 -3.98 13.33
CA SER A 229 2.97 -2.98 13.94
C SER A 229 3.80 -2.12 14.91
N TYR A 230 3.17 -1.33 15.76
CA TYR A 230 3.84 -0.36 16.63
C TYR A 230 4.79 -0.99 17.67
N ARG A 231 4.52 -2.19 18.14
CA ARG A 231 5.24 -2.82 19.26
C ARG A 231 5.67 -4.25 19.01
N GLU A 232 5.29 -4.81 17.89
CA GLU A 232 5.43 -6.22 17.60
C GLU A 232 5.59 -6.43 16.10
N PHE A 233 6.07 -7.61 15.73
CA PHE A 233 6.11 -8.03 14.34
C PHE A 233 5.57 -9.46 14.21
N ALA A 234 5.21 -9.83 13.02
CA ALA A 234 4.81 -11.18 12.70
C ALA A 234 5.63 -11.75 11.54
N VAL A 235 5.93 -13.04 11.65
CA VAL A 235 6.41 -13.85 10.53
C VAL A 235 5.21 -14.60 9.98
N VAL A 236 4.84 -14.26 8.73
CA VAL A 236 3.67 -14.77 8.05
C VAL A 236 4.10 -15.82 7.03
N GLU A 237 3.74 -17.07 7.29
CA GLU A 237 3.95 -18.22 6.42
C GLU A 237 2.61 -18.63 5.74
N PRO A 238 2.59 -19.51 4.74
CA PRO A 238 1.35 -19.97 4.13
C PRO A 238 0.35 -20.58 5.12
N GLU A 239 0.84 -21.30 6.15
CA GLU A 239 0.01 -22.10 7.04
C GLU A 239 -0.21 -21.47 8.42
N ARG A 240 0.52 -20.40 8.75
CA ARG A 240 0.50 -19.80 10.09
C ARG A 240 1.03 -18.39 10.12
N VAL A 241 0.69 -17.70 11.19
CA VAL A 241 1.23 -16.38 11.56
C VAL A 241 1.88 -16.51 12.93
N THR A 242 3.18 -16.25 13.02
CA THR A 242 3.89 -16.19 14.29
C THR A 242 4.07 -14.75 14.71
N VAL A 243 3.32 -14.30 15.69
CA VAL A 243 3.41 -12.95 16.26
C VAL A 243 4.47 -12.94 17.35
N VAL A 244 5.42 -12.02 17.24
CA VAL A 244 6.51 -11.83 18.21
C VAL A 244 6.35 -10.48 18.89
N PHE A 245 6.26 -10.49 20.22
CA PHE A 245 6.13 -9.33 21.06
C PHE A 245 7.16 -9.35 22.20
N PRO A 246 7.39 -8.26 22.94
CA PRO A 246 8.49 -8.18 23.90
C PRO A 246 8.51 -9.28 24.98
N ALA A 247 7.32 -9.79 25.36
CA ALA A 247 7.18 -10.81 26.40
C ALA A 247 7.17 -12.24 25.87
N GLY A 248 7.16 -12.46 24.54
CA GLY A 248 7.12 -13.80 23.98
C GLY A 248 6.60 -13.86 22.55
N TYR A 249 5.89 -14.93 22.23
CA TYR A 249 5.31 -15.12 20.90
C TYR A 249 3.97 -15.87 20.99
N GLU A 250 3.17 -15.72 19.96
CA GLU A 250 1.98 -16.52 19.71
C GLU A 250 2.04 -17.12 18.30
N VAL A 251 1.57 -18.36 18.17
CA VAL A 251 1.39 -19.00 16.86
C VAL A 251 -0.10 -19.08 16.56
N ARG A 252 -0.51 -18.57 15.42
CA ARG A 252 -1.89 -18.54 14.95
C ARG A 252 -2.01 -19.28 13.62
N GLY A 253 -3.15 -19.94 13.41
CA GLY A 253 -3.46 -20.58 12.13
C GLY A 253 -3.79 -19.57 11.01
N GLN A 254 -4.14 -20.08 9.84
CA GLN A 254 -4.60 -19.24 8.71
C GLN A 254 -5.88 -18.46 9.02
N ASP A 255 -6.76 -19.01 9.87
CA ASP A 255 -7.96 -18.34 10.36
C ASP A 255 -7.70 -17.34 11.50
N TYR A 256 -6.43 -17.05 11.75
CA TYR A 256 -5.91 -16.18 12.81
C TYR A 256 -6.28 -16.64 14.24
N ARG A 257 -6.79 -17.85 14.46
CA ARG A 257 -7.04 -18.42 15.79
C ARG A 257 -5.75 -18.90 16.42
N LEU A 258 -5.65 -18.71 17.74
CA LEU A 258 -4.49 -19.17 18.52
C LEU A 258 -4.34 -20.70 18.39
N SER A 259 -3.17 -21.13 17.95
CA SER A 259 -2.79 -22.54 17.91
C SER A 259 -2.08 -22.94 19.21
N ARG A 260 -2.58 -23.99 19.87
CA ARG A 260 -1.92 -24.57 21.07
C ARG A 260 -0.99 -25.72 20.74
N THR A 261 -0.98 -26.16 19.49
CA THR A 261 -0.23 -27.35 19.06
C THR A 261 0.94 -27.04 18.13
N GLN A 262 0.91 -25.88 17.47
CA GLN A 262 1.98 -25.47 16.57
C GLN A 262 3.12 -24.79 17.35
N THR A 263 4.34 -25.14 16.98
CA THR A 263 5.55 -24.49 17.48
C THR A 263 6.02 -23.40 16.54
N PRO A 264 6.72 -22.36 17.02
CA PRO A 264 7.21 -21.29 16.16
C PRO A 264 8.24 -21.84 15.17
N PRO A 265 8.26 -21.32 13.96
CA PRO A 265 9.20 -21.75 12.91
C PRO A 265 10.59 -21.17 13.16
N ARG A 266 11.45 -21.88 13.88
CA ARG A 266 12.78 -21.37 14.33
C ARG A 266 13.62 -20.82 13.18
N ASP A 267 13.64 -21.50 12.04
CA ASP A 267 14.46 -21.10 10.90
C ASP A 267 13.88 -19.88 10.19
N ALA A 268 12.56 -19.81 10.00
CA ALA A 268 11.91 -18.63 9.45
C ALA A 268 12.06 -17.41 10.38
N LEU A 269 11.93 -17.59 11.69
CA LEU A 269 12.16 -16.51 12.67
C LEU A 269 13.61 -16.01 12.62
N ARG A 270 14.59 -16.92 12.58
CA ARG A 270 16.01 -16.55 12.46
C ARG A 270 16.26 -15.78 11.16
N ALA A 271 15.78 -16.29 10.04
CA ALA A 271 15.92 -15.63 8.73
C ALA A 271 15.23 -14.25 8.71
N ALA A 272 14.02 -14.14 9.28
CA ALA A 272 13.32 -12.88 9.40
C ALA A 272 14.09 -11.85 10.25
N MET A 273 14.63 -12.24 11.39
CA MET A 273 15.46 -11.37 12.23
C MET A 273 16.75 -10.93 11.52
N GLN A 274 17.39 -11.83 10.78
CA GLN A 274 18.56 -11.50 9.96
C GLN A 274 18.20 -10.50 8.86
N GLU A 275 17.07 -10.69 8.19
CA GLU A 275 16.60 -9.79 7.15
C GLU A 275 16.25 -8.40 7.71
N MET A 276 15.53 -8.34 8.83
CA MET A 276 15.20 -7.08 9.50
C MET A 276 16.44 -6.28 9.92
N SER A 277 17.53 -6.96 10.30
CA SER A 277 18.77 -6.33 10.73
C SER A 277 19.76 -6.04 9.61
N ARG A 278 19.53 -6.56 8.40
CA ARG A 278 20.49 -6.56 7.29
C ARG A 278 20.94 -5.15 6.87
N PHE A 279 20.07 -4.17 6.95
CA PHE A 279 20.34 -2.79 6.58
C PHE A 279 20.68 -1.87 7.76
N TYR A 280 20.70 -2.39 8.99
CA TYR A 280 21.23 -1.65 10.14
C TYR A 280 22.77 -1.75 10.13
N ARG A 281 23.41 -0.65 9.74
CA ARG A 281 24.88 -0.47 9.83
C ARG A 281 25.19 0.85 10.50
#